data_8d6a7079ae2128a95fca12cbaf4a21a5
#
_entry.id   8d6a7079ae2128a95fca12cbaf4a21a5
#
_cell.length_a   1.000
_cell.length_b   1.000
_cell.length_c   1.000
_cell.angle_alpha   90.00
_cell.angle_beta   90.00
_cell.angle_gamma   90.00
#
_symmetry.space_group_name_H-M   'P 1'
#
loop_
_entity.id
_entity.type
_entity.pdbx_description
1 polymer ?
#
loop_
_entity_poly.entity_id
_entity_poly.type
_entity_poly.pdbx_seq_one_letter_code
_entity_poly.pdbx_strand_id
1 'polypeptide(L)'
;AVHIVASLASWVGQRLKLSRALSLTLLGCGVAAAVAASFNAPIAGAFFALEVVIGHYAFSAFAPVVMASVVGTIVARVHLGDFPAFVINAHLFPRVAGVRPSGLVSATAAVFFMRGILFTQMAWSRTNVPG
;
A
#
# COMPACT_ATOMS: atom_id res chain seq x y z
N ALA A 1 3.77 -4.33 -10.49
CA ALA A 1 4.94 -4.03 -9.64
C ALA A 1 4.89 -4.80 -8.31
N VAL A 2 3.82 -4.69 -7.51
CA VAL A 2 3.73 -5.31 -6.17
C VAL A 2 3.93 -6.83 -6.20
N HIS A 3 3.32 -7.54 -7.13
CA HIS A 3 3.47 -9.00 -7.25
C HIS A 3 4.91 -9.44 -7.56
N ILE A 4 5.60 -8.70 -8.42
CA ILE A 4 7.00 -9.01 -8.77
C ILE A 4 7.89 -8.84 -7.55
N VAL A 5 7.73 -7.73 -6.83
CA VAL A 5 8.51 -7.43 -5.62
C VAL A 5 8.18 -8.43 -4.50
N ALA A 6 6.92 -8.81 -4.35
CA ALA A 6 6.51 -9.82 -3.39
C ALA A 6 7.16 -11.19 -3.67
N SER A 7 7.20 -11.60 -4.94
CA SER A 7 7.85 -12.84 -5.36
C SER A 7 9.35 -12.81 -5.10
N LEU A 8 10.03 -11.69 -5.42
CA LEU A 8 11.46 -11.52 -5.14
C LEU A 8 11.76 -11.52 -3.66
N ALA A 9 11.00 -10.79 -2.86
CA ALA A 9 11.17 -10.76 -1.40
C ALA A 9 10.97 -12.16 -0.78
N SER A 10 9.98 -12.91 -1.24
CA SER A 10 9.73 -14.28 -0.82
C SER A 10 10.88 -15.21 -1.19
N TRP A 11 11.40 -15.12 -2.41
CA TRP A 11 12.54 -15.91 -2.87
C TRP A 11 13.80 -15.62 -2.05
N VAL A 12 14.10 -14.34 -1.80
CA VAL A 12 15.24 -13.93 -0.96
C VAL A 12 15.07 -14.42 0.48
N GLY A 13 13.87 -14.27 1.05
CA GLY A 13 13.56 -14.75 2.41
C GLY A 13 13.79 -16.25 2.56
N GLN A 14 13.40 -17.04 1.57
CA GLN A 14 13.63 -18.50 1.57
C GLN A 14 15.10 -18.85 1.40
N ARG A 15 15.81 -18.17 0.52
CA ARG A 15 17.26 -18.39 0.31
C ARG A 15 18.09 -18.09 1.55
N LEU A 16 17.76 -17.03 2.25
CA LEU A 16 18.48 -16.61 3.47
C LEU A 16 17.99 -17.32 4.73
N LYS A 17 16.99 -18.22 4.62
CA LYS A 17 16.37 -18.93 5.76
C LYS A 17 15.96 -17.96 6.90
N LEU A 18 15.39 -16.81 6.51
CA LEU A 18 14.96 -15.81 7.45
C LEU A 18 13.80 -16.31 8.31
N SER A 19 13.73 -15.83 9.56
CA SER A 19 12.58 -16.07 10.40
C SER A 19 11.30 -15.49 9.74
N ARG A 20 10.16 -16.05 10.09
CA ARG A 20 8.86 -15.60 9.52
C ARG A 20 8.63 -14.09 9.69
N ALA A 21 9.01 -13.54 10.84
CA ALA A 21 8.90 -12.12 11.14
C ALA A 21 9.78 -11.27 10.21
N LEU A 22 11.03 -11.66 10.01
CA LEU A 22 11.95 -10.95 9.10
C LEU A 22 11.51 -11.06 7.64
N SER A 23 10.99 -12.21 7.22
CA SER A 23 10.46 -12.40 5.87
C SER A 23 9.24 -11.50 5.60
N LEU A 24 8.35 -11.34 6.58
CA LEU A 24 7.22 -10.42 6.47
C LEU A 24 7.66 -8.96 6.42
N THR A 25 8.66 -8.58 7.23
CA THR A 25 9.24 -7.23 7.18
C THR A 25 9.91 -6.96 5.83
N LEU A 26 10.67 -7.91 5.30
CA LEU A 26 11.29 -7.79 3.97
C LEU A 26 10.24 -7.64 2.86
N LEU A 27 9.17 -8.43 2.93
CA LEU A 27 8.03 -8.32 2.01
C LEU A 27 7.38 -6.95 2.11
N GLY A 28 7.14 -6.46 3.33
CA GLY A 28 6.61 -5.13 3.60
C GLY A 28 7.49 -4.03 3.02
N CYS A 29 8.81 -4.10 3.20
CA CYS A 29 9.77 -3.16 2.60
C CYS A 29 9.67 -3.13 1.08
N GLY A 30 9.60 -4.29 0.45
CA GLY A 30 9.47 -4.40 -1.01
C GLY A 30 8.17 -3.79 -1.52
N VAL A 31 7.05 -4.11 -0.88
CA VAL A 31 5.74 -3.55 -1.24
C VAL A 31 5.69 -2.04 -1.00
N ALA A 32 6.22 -1.56 0.14
CA ALA A 32 6.30 -0.13 0.44
C ALA A 32 7.06 0.64 -0.63
N ALA A 33 8.24 0.14 -1.02
CA ALA A 33 9.06 0.74 -2.06
C ALA A 33 8.35 0.75 -3.42
N ALA A 34 7.69 -0.35 -3.80
CA ALA A 34 6.97 -0.46 -5.07
C ALA A 34 5.78 0.50 -5.16
N VAL A 35 4.98 0.60 -4.09
CA VAL A 35 3.84 1.52 -4.02
C VAL A 35 4.31 2.96 -3.99
N ALA A 36 5.31 3.27 -3.17
CA ALA A 36 5.89 4.60 -3.05
C ALA A 36 6.48 5.09 -4.39
N ALA A 37 7.19 4.23 -5.10
CA ALA A 37 7.76 4.52 -6.41
C ALA A 37 6.67 4.75 -7.47
N SER A 38 5.61 3.93 -7.46
CA SER A 38 4.53 4.03 -8.46
C SER A 38 3.69 5.29 -8.31
N PHE A 39 3.45 5.73 -7.08
CA PHE A 39 2.59 6.89 -6.79
C PHE A 39 3.37 8.15 -6.41
N ASN A 40 4.70 8.10 -6.36
CA ASN A 40 5.56 9.18 -5.86
C ASN A 40 5.14 9.67 -4.45
N ALA A 41 4.72 8.74 -3.60
CA ALA A 41 4.13 8.99 -2.29
C ALA A 41 4.73 8.06 -1.22
N PRO A 42 5.92 8.40 -0.66
CA PRO A 42 6.64 7.52 0.27
C PRO A 42 5.87 7.24 1.57
N ILE A 43 5.17 8.23 2.11
CA ILE A 43 4.39 8.08 3.34
C ILE A 43 3.22 7.11 3.10
N ALA A 44 2.48 7.28 2.01
CA ALA A 44 1.36 6.39 1.68
C ALA A 44 1.83 4.95 1.42
N GLY A 45 2.96 4.76 0.73
CA GLY A 45 3.56 3.46 0.50
C GLY A 45 3.95 2.74 1.80
N ALA A 46 4.54 3.47 2.75
CA ALA A 46 4.91 2.92 4.05
C ALA A 46 3.68 2.47 4.86
N PHE A 47 2.67 3.32 4.99
CA PHE A 47 1.45 2.97 5.71
C PHE A 47 0.69 1.83 5.04
N PHE A 48 0.60 1.83 3.72
CA PHE A 48 -0.01 0.73 2.98
C PHE A 48 0.64 -0.61 3.31
N ALA A 49 1.96 -0.67 3.30
CA ALA A 49 2.69 -1.91 3.59
C ALA A 49 2.53 -2.36 5.04
N LEU A 50 2.52 -1.42 5.99
CA LEU A 50 2.33 -1.74 7.41
C LEU A 50 0.93 -2.29 7.69
N GLU A 51 -0.09 -1.71 7.07
CA GLU A 51 -1.47 -2.09 7.30
C GLU A 51 -1.86 -3.36 6.52
N VAL A 52 -1.56 -3.40 5.23
CA VAL A 52 -2.06 -4.47 4.33
C VAL A 52 -1.17 -5.71 4.36
N VAL A 53 0.16 -5.53 4.45
CA VAL A 53 1.11 -6.65 4.35
C VAL A 53 1.51 -7.19 5.71
N ILE A 54 1.89 -6.30 6.62
CA ILE A 54 2.39 -6.69 7.96
C ILE A 54 1.23 -6.89 8.93
N GLY A 55 0.16 -6.10 8.81
CA GLY A 55 -1.05 -6.21 9.61
C GLY A 55 -0.91 -5.72 11.06
N HIS A 56 0.24 -5.13 11.42
CA HIS A 56 0.48 -4.55 12.74
C HIS A 56 1.57 -3.48 12.70
N TYR A 57 1.47 -2.50 13.57
CA TYR A 57 2.43 -1.40 13.67
C TYR A 57 3.54 -1.70 14.70
N ALA A 58 4.33 -2.73 14.45
CA ALA A 58 5.51 -3.00 15.28
C ALA A 58 6.63 -2.01 14.97
N PHE A 59 7.20 -1.38 15.97
CA PHE A 59 8.29 -0.42 15.80
C PHE A 59 9.50 -1.01 15.08
N SER A 60 9.75 -2.29 15.26
CA SER A 60 10.84 -3.01 14.58
C SER A 60 10.67 -3.11 13.07
N ALA A 61 9.43 -3.17 12.59
CA ALA A 61 9.10 -3.21 11.16
C ALA A 61 8.92 -1.81 10.55
N PHE A 62 8.54 -0.82 11.37
CA PHE A 62 8.23 0.53 10.92
C PHE A 62 9.45 1.22 10.27
N ALA A 63 10.59 1.24 10.96
CA ALA A 63 11.77 1.93 10.48
C ALA A 63 12.27 1.40 9.12
N PRO A 64 12.50 0.09 8.93
CA PRO A 64 12.97 -0.43 7.64
C PRO A 64 11.95 -0.23 6.52
N VAL A 65 10.64 -0.30 6.79
CA VAL A 65 9.58 -0.08 5.79
C VAL A 65 9.55 1.36 5.33
N VAL A 66 9.64 2.33 6.24
CA VAL A 66 9.70 3.76 5.90
C VAL A 66 10.95 4.08 5.09
N MET A 67 12.11 3.57 5.50
CA MET A 67 13.36 3.76 4.75
C MET A 67 13.27 3.17 3.34
N ALA A 68 12.71 1.99 3.20
CA ALA A 68 12.52 1.35 1.90
C ALA A 68 11.59 2.17 0.97
N SER A 69 10.50 2.73 1.51
CA SER A 69 9.58 3.56 0.73
C SER A 69 10.23 4.86 0.24
N VAL A 70 11.03 5.50 1.08
CA VAL A 70 11.77 6.73 0.72
C VAL A 70 12.82 6.43 -0.36
N VAL A 71 13.63 5.40 -0.16
CA VAL A 71 14.64 4.99 -1.14
C VAL A 71 13.99 4.61 -2.47
N GLY A 72 12.90 3.84 -2.44
CA GLY A 72 12.15 3.48 -3.65
C GLY A 72 11.66 4.70 -4.43
N THR A 73 11.15 5.71 -3.72
CA THR A 73 10.73 6.97 -4.33
C THR A 73 11.90 7.73 -4.94
N ILE A 74 13.04 7.83 -4.24
CA ILE A 74 14.23 8.51 -4.74
C ILE A 74 14.75 7.83 -6.02
N VAL A 75 14.85 6.51 -6.02
CA VAL A 75 15.29 5.75 -7.19
C VAL A 75 14.33 5.97 -8.37
N ALA A 76 13.03 5.96 -8.13
CA ALA A 76 12.04 6.24 -9.17
C ALA A 76 12.20 7.65 -9.75
N ARG A 77 12.38 8.67 -8.91
CA ARG A 77 12.59 10.06 -9.36
C ARG A 77 13.86 10.23 -10.18
N VAL A 78 14.94 9.58 -9.79
CA VAL A 78 16.23 9.68 -10.52
C VAL A 78 16.13 9.05 -11.91
N HIS A 79 15.40 7.93 -12.06
CA HIS A 79 15.33 7.19 -13.32
C HIS A 79 14.16 7.60 -14.22
N LEU A 80 13.02 7.94 -13.63
CA LEU A 80 11.78 8.25 -14.35
C LEU A 80 11.47 9.76 -14.41
N GLY A 81 12.22 10.57 -13.66
CA GLY A 81 11.92 11.98 -13.46
C GLY A 81 10.90 12.23 -12.35
N ASP A 82 10.80 13.48 -11.93
CA ASP A 82 9.88 13.91 -10.86
C ASP A 82 8.49 14.22 -11.44
N PHE A 83 7.88 13.20 -12.04
CA PHE A 83 6.52 13.32 -12.53
C PHE A 83 5.53 12.88 -11.43
N PRO A 84 4.57 13.74 -11.07
CA PRO A 84 3.47 13.31 -10.20
C PRO A 84 2.66 12.22 -10.91
N ALA A 85 2.24 11.20 -10.15
CA ALA A 85 1.43 10.11 -10.71
C ALA A 85 0.12 10.60 -11.37
N PHE A 86 -0.37 11.75 -10.93
CA PHE A 86 -1.56 12.40 -11.49
C PHE A 86 -1.25 13.88 -11.77
N VAL A 87 -1.35 14.29 -13.02
CA VAL A 87 -1.28 15.70 -13.41
C VAL A 87 -2.68 16.29 -13.24
N ILE A 88 -2.88 17.07 -12.20
CA ILE A 88 -4.12 17.77 -11.95
C ILE A 88 -4.01 19.17 -12.53
N ASN A 89 -4.78 19.49 -13.56
CA ASN A 89 -4.90 20.85 -14.07
C ASN A 89 -5.54 21.73 -12.99
N ALA A 90 -4.75 22.58 -12.35
CA ALA A 90 -5.18 23.46 -11.25
C ALA A 90 -6.37 24.38 -11.60
N HIS A 91 -6.63 24.59 -12.89
CA HIS A 91 -7.76 25.40 -13.36
C HIS A 91 -9.14 24.76 -13.15
N LEU A 92 -9.20 23.48 -12.82
CA LEU A 92 -10.45 22.74 -12.58
C LEU A 92 -10.85 22.66 -11.11
N PHE A 93 -10.11 23.29 -10.20
CA PHE A 93 -10.55 23.34 -8.80
C PHE A 93 -11.72 24.32 -8.66
N PRO A 94 -12.97 23.84 -8.63
CA PRO A 94 -14.06 24.69 -8.17
C PRO A 94 -13.74 25.08 -6.72
N ARG A 95 -14.07 26.31 -6.36
CA ARG A 95 -13.90 26.88 -5.02
C ARG A 95 -14.04 25.80 -3.93
N VAL A 96 -13.25 25.90 -2.87
CA VAL A 96 -13.20 25.00 -1.69
C VAL A 96 -14.59 24.50 -1.23
N ALA A 97 -15.66 25.24 -1.52
CA ALA A 97 -17.04 24.84 -1.26
C ALA A 97 -17.50 23.56 -2.01
N GLY A 98 -16.95 23.26 -3.19
CA GLY A 98 -17.29 22.05 -3.95
C GLY A 98 -16.50 20.80 -3.50
N VAL A 99 -15.39 20.97 -2.79
CA VAL A 99 -14.55 19.85 -2.30
C VAL A 99 -15.18 19.18 -1.07
N ARG A 100 -15.92 19.94 -0.25
CA ARG A 100 -16.53 19.42 0.99
C ARG A 100 -17.60 18.34 0.72
N PRO A 101 -18.58 18.52 -0.18
CA PRO A 101 -19.55 17.46 -0.46
C PRO A 101 -18.92 16.26 -1.18
N SER A 102 -17.93 16.45 -2.04
CA SER A 102 -17.24 15.33 -2.71
C SER A 102 -16.48 14.42 -1.72
N GLY A 103 -15.89 14.99 -0.68
CA GLY A 103 -15.25 14.23 0.40
C GLY A 103 -16.25 13.34 1.16
N LEU A 104 -17.43 13.86 1.48
CA LEU A 104 -18.49 13.08 2.14
C LEU A 104 -19.02 11.95 1.24
N VAL A 105 -19.24 12.23 -0.04
CA VAL A 105 -19.68 11.22 -1.01
C VAL A 105 -18.63 10.12 -1.18
N SER A 106 -17.35 10.49 -1.28
CA SER A 106 -16.25 9.53 -1.39
C SER A 106 -16.12 8.67 -0.12
N ALA A 107 -16.25 9.29 1.05
CA ALA A 107 -16.20 8.57 2.33
C ALA A 107 -17.34 7.57 2.48
N THR A 108 -18.58 7.97 2.14
CA THR A 108 -19.73 7.06 2.19
C THR A 108 -19.59 5.92 1.18
N ALA A 109 -19.15 6.21 -0.05
CA ALA A 109 -18.90 5.21 -1.08
C ALA A 109 -17.81 4.20 -0.61
N ALA A 110 -16.72 4.68 0.00
CA ALA A 110 -15.66 3.82 0.54
C ALA A 110 -16.17 2.90 1.66
N VAL A 111 -17.00 3.41 2.57
CA VAL A 111 -17.61 2.60 3.64
C VAL A 111 -18.54 1.52 3.07
N PHE A 112 -19.37 1.86 2.08
CA PHE A 112 -20.23 0.88 1.43
C PHE A 112 -19.43 -0.20 0.71
N PHE A 113 -18.39 0.19 0.00
CA PHE A 113 -17.50 -0.74 -0.70
C PHE A 113 -16.80 -1.69 0.29
N MET A 114 -16.24 -1.14 1.37
CA MET A 114 -15.59 -1.93 2.42
C MET A 114 -16.56 -2.93 3.07
N ARG A 115 -17.77 -2.48 3.41
CA ARG A 115 -18.80 -3.37 3.95
C ARG A 115 -19.23 -4.45 2.97
N GLY A 116 -19.31 -4.13 1.68
CA GLY A 116 -19.61 -5.10 0.63
C GLY A 116 -18.53 -6.19 0.54
N ILE A 117 -17.26 -5.82 0.58
CA ILE A 117 -16.15 -6.79 0.59
C ILE A 117 -16.19 -7.68 1.83
N LEU A 118 -16.38 -7.09 3.02
CA LEU A 118 -16.45 -7.86 4.26
C LEU A 118 -17.64 -8.83 4.25
N PHE A 119 -18.78 -8.40 3.74
CA PHE A 119 -19.95 -9.26 3.62
C PHE A 119 -19.73 -10.45 2.66
N THR A 120 -19.13 -10.19 1.51
CA THR A 120 -18.79 -11.25 0.54
C THR A 120 -17.76 -12.23 1.11
N GLN A 121 -16.75 -11.75 1.85
CA GLN A 121 -15.78 -12.61 2.52
C GLN A 121 -16.43 -13.47 3.61
N MET A 122 -17.30 -12.89 4.44
CA MET A 122 -18.04 -13.65 5.45
C MET A 122 -18.99 -14.67 4.83
N ALA A 123 -19.67 -14.33 3.75
CA ALA A 123 -20.55 -15.26 3.04
C ALA A 123 -19.73 -16.43 2.45
N TRP A 124 -18.58 -16.14 1.85
CA TRP A 124 -17.68 -17.15 1.30
C TRP A 124 -17.10 -18.07 2.38
N SER A 125 -16.71 -17.52 3.51
CA SER A 125 -16.16 -18.32 4.62
C SER A 125 -17.21 -19.27 5.23
N ARG A 126 -18.48 -18.88 5.23
CA ARG A 126 -19.59 -19.73 5.71
C ARG A 126 -19.92 -20.88 4.76
N THR A 127 -19.74 -20.70 3.46
CA THR A 127 -20.06 -21.71 2.46
C THR A 127 -18.93 -22.72 2.24
N ASN A 128 -17.70 -22.38 2.64
CA ASN A 128 -16.49 -23.17 2.32
C ASN A 128 -15.78 -23.75 3.55
N VAL A 129 -16.46 -23.89 4.69
CA VAL A 129 -15.98 -24.67 5.84
C VAL A 129 -16.61 -26.07 5.76
N PRO A 130 -15.90 -27.11 5.25
CA PRO A 130 -16.29 -28.48 5.47
C PRO A 130 -16.09 -28.79 6.95
N GLY A 131 -17.12 -29.30 7.63
CA GLY A 131 -17.09 -29.80 9.00
C GLY A 131 -16.10 -30.96 9.18
#